data_e525de94c0ad134789bd27f638dd6a0d
#
_entry.id   e525de94c0ad134789bd27f638dd6a0d
#
_cell.length_a   1.000
_cell.length_b   1.000
_cell.length_c   1.000
_cell.angle_alpha   90.00
_cell.angle_beta   90.00
_cell.angle_gamma   90.00
#
_symmetry.space_group_name_H-M   'P 1'
#
loop_
_entity.id
_entity.type
_entity.pdbx_description
1 polymer ?
#
loop_
_entity_poly.entity_id
_entity_poly.type
_entity_poly.pdbx_seq_one_letter_code
_entity_poly.pdbx_strand_id
1 'polypeptide(L)'
;ANDATKAELECQMFAGTQEMTKDADGVWSITVTPAQPDIYPYAFVVDGTKSADPNDMFIFPNEGFKYSLADVRGASPSVQDMQNVPHGKISYRYYHSKGLGFDRPMCVYTPAGYDPAGKEKLPVLYLIHGMTDTYETWFKVGRVNLIMDNLIAQGLAKRMIIVMPYANPAPEMAQRGIKGGVNIMGTDIFTNEILNEVIPFIESNYNVYTDAFN
;
A
#
# COMPACT_ATOMS: atom_id res chain seq x y z
N ALA A 1 -23.90 10.85 12.62
CA ALA A 1 -24.85 11.31 11.59
C ALA A 1 -26.32 11.23 12.08
N ASN A 2 -26.59 11.70 13.33
CA ASN A 2 -27.94 11.59 13.91
C ASN A 2 -28.99 12.36 13.09
N ASP A 3 -28.60 13.43 12.44
CA ASP A 3 -29.47 14.29 11.62
C ASP A 3 -29.54 13.87 10.14
N ALA A 4 -28.78 12.85 9.75
CA ALA A 4 -28.78 12.35 8.37
C ALA A 4 -30.16 11.76 8.02
N THR A 5 -30.57 11.99 6.77
CA THR A 5 -31.82 11.44 6.20
C THR A 5 -31.58 10.11 5.50
N LYS A 6 -30.36 9.87 5.03
CA LYS A 6 -29.94 8.64 4.34
C LYS A 6 -28.50 8.32 4.68
N ALA A 7 -28.22 7.05 4.93
CA ALA A 7 -26.85 6.54 5.00
C ALA A 7 -26.74 5.22 4.21
N GLU A 8 -25.66 5.06 3.48
CA GLU A 8 -25.36 3.91 2.64
C GLU A 8 -23.93 3.44 2.90
N LEU A 9 -23.69 2.15 2.73
CA LEU A 9 -22.37 1.55 2.70
C LEU A 9 -21.96 1.29 1.25
N GLU A 10 -20.82 1.81 0.84
CA GLU A 10 -20.11 1.38 -0.36
C GLU A 10 -18.96 0.47 0.07
N CYS A 11 -18.87 -0.73 -0.49
CA CYS A 11 -17.83 -1.69 -0.14
C CYS A 11 -17.52 -2.59 -1.32
N GLN A 12 -16.26 -2.97 -1.50
CA GLN A 12 -15.85 -3.87 -2.59
C GLN A 12 -16.40 -5.30 -2.49
N MET A 13 -17.07 -5.66 -1.40
CA MET A 13 -17.76 -6.95 -1.25
C MET A 13 -18.94 -7.11 -2.20
N PHE A 14 -19.50 -6.00 -2.71
CA PHE A 14 -20.68 -5.98 -3.57
C PHE A 14 -20.63 -4.82 -4.55
N ALA A 15 -21.46 -4.87 -5.58
CA ALA A 15 -21.58 -3.78 -6.55
C ALA A 15 -22.47 -2.65 -6.01
N GLY A 16 -22.03 -1.41 -6.20
CA GLY A 16 -22.79 -0.21 -5.81
C GLY A 16 -22.79 0.05 -4.31
N THR A 17 -23.86 0.71 -3.83
CA THR A 17 -24.09 1.02 -2.42
C THR A 17 -25.25 0.20 -1.87
N GLN A 18 -25.22 -0.05 -0.56
CA GLN A 18 -26.35 -0.65 0.17
C GLN A 18 -26.85 0.29 1.25
N GLU A 19 -28.18 0.46 1.33
CA GLU A 19 -28.80 1.35 2.28
C GLU A 19 -28.70 0.80 3.73
N MET A 20 -28.37 1.67 4.66
CA MET A 20 -28.30 1.35 6.09
C MET A 20 -29.64 1.64 6.76
N THR A 21 -29.91 0.96 7.86
CA THR A 21 -31.13 1.15 8.66
C THR A 21 -30.81 1.99 9.90
N LYS A 22 -31.63 3.01 10.16
CA LYS A 22 -31.52 3.86 11.35
C LYS A 22 -32.38 3.30 12.47
N ASP A 23 -31.82 3.11 13.65
CA ASP A 23 -32.57 2.70 14.84
C ASP A 23 -33.18 3.89 15.59
N ALA A 24 -33.86 3.60 16.72
CA ALA A 24 -34.52 4.59 17.55
C ALA A 24 -33.53 5.56 18.25
N ASP A 25 -32.29 5.14 18.45
CA ASP A 25 -31.22 5.92 19.06
C ASP A 25 -30.45 6.76 18.02
N GLY A 26 -30.84 6.68 16.74
CA GLY A 26 -30.23 7.41 15.64
C GLY A 26 -28.97 6.77 15.08
N VAL A 27 -28.69 5.51 15.43
CA VAL A 27 -27.54 4.75 14.92
C VAL A 27 -27.91 4.10 13.61
N TRP A 28 -27.06 4.32 12.61
CA TRP A 28 -27.17 3.66 11.30
C TRP A 28 -26.40 2.35 11.29
N SER A 29 -27.02 1.30 10.85
CA SER A 29 -26.41 -0.03 10.79
C SER A 29 -26.78 -0.80 9.53
N ILE A 30 -25.90 -1.71 9.12
CA ILE A 30 -26.12 -2.69 8.08
C ILE A 30 -25.35 -3.95 8.42
N THR A 31 -25.96 -5.10 8.14
CA THR A 31 -25.27 -6.39 8.21
C THR A 31 -25.01 -6.88 6.78
N VAL A 32 -23.75 -7.03 6.44
CA VAL A 32 -23.32 -7.55 5.14
C VAL A 32 -23.05 -9.04 5.29
N THR A 33 -23.64 -9.87 4.41
CA THR A 33 -23.49 -11.32 4.44
C THR A 33 -22.10 -11.76 3.98
N PRO A 34 -21.58 -12.92 4.42
CA PRO A 34 -20.16 -13.16 4.52
C PRO A 34 -19.44 -13.04 3.18
N ALA A 35 -18.49 -12.13 3.16
CA ALA A 35 -17.43 -12.09 2.17
C ALA A 35 -16.47 -13.26 2.39
N GLN A 36 -15.73 -13.62 1.36
CA GLN A 36 -14.55 -14.46 1.54
C GLN A 36 -13.56 -13.70 2.43
N PRO A 37 -12.72 -14.40 3.20
CA PRO A 37 -11.68 -13.76 3.98
C PRO A 37 -10.73 -12.95 3.08
N ASP A 38 -10.71 -11.64 3.28
CA ASP A 38 -9.88 -10.69 2.53
C ASP A 38 -9.94 -9.29 3.17
N ILE A 39 -9.24 -8.33 2.60
CA ILE A 39 -9.27 -6.93 2.99
C ILE A 39 -10.10 -6.16 1.97
N TYR A 40 -11.20 -5.55 2.43
CA TYR A 40 -12.15 -4.85 1.58
C TYR A 40 -12.15 -3.35 1.86
N PRO A 41 -11.84 -2.52 0.86
CA PRO A 41 -12.08 -1.08 0.93
C PRO A 41 -13.58 -0.79 1.08
N TYR A 42 -13.91 0.14 1.99
CA TYR A 42 -15.28 0.62 2.21
C TYR A 42 -15.33 2.10 2.51
N ALA A 43 -16.51 2.70 2.30
CA ALA A 43 -16.81 4.09 2.65
C ALA A 43 -18.29 4.21 3.01
N PHE A 44 -18.61 5.19 3.85
CA PHE A 44 -19.99 5.60 4.08
C PHE A 44 -20.40 6.69 3.10
N VAL A 45 -21.64 6.63 2.64
CA VAL A 45 -22.26 7.70 1.86
C VAL A 45 -23.43 8.24 2.68
N VAL A 46 -23.25 9.44 3.23
CA VAL A 46 -24.23 10.09 4.11
C VAL A 46 -24.82 11.31 3.39
N ASP A 47 -26.12 11.29 3.16
CA ASP A 47 -26.84 12.32 2.39
C ASP A 47 -26.11 12.69 1.08
N GLY A 48 -25.60 11.67 0.37
CA GLY A 48 -24.86 11.81 -0.88
C GLY A 48 -23.38 12.18 -0.75
N THR A 49 -22.88 12.42 0.45
CA THR A 49 -21.45 12.72 0.69
C THR A 49 -20.69 11.46 1.08
N LYS A 50 -19.70 11.10 0.28
CA LYS A 50 -18.83 9.95 0.55
C LYS A 50 -17.73 10.33 1.55
N SER A 51 -17.52 9.47 2.54
CA SER A 51 -16.51 9.62 3.58
C SER A 51 -15.94 8.27 3.99
N ALA A 52 -14.64 8.20 4.25
CA ALA A 52 -14.06 7.10 4.99
C ALA A 52 -14.65 7.06 6.42
N ASP A 53 -14.59 5.91 7.06
CA ASP A 53 -14.99 5.76 8.46
C ASP A 53 -14.03 6.57 9.37
N PRO A 54 -14.50 7.58 10.10
CA PRO A 54 -13.64 8.38 10.97
C PRO A 54 -13.10 7.60 12.19
N ASN A 55 -13.67 6.43 12.49
CA ASN A 55 -13.23 5.58 13.60
C ASN A 55 -12.25 4.49 13.14
N ASP A 56 -12.05 4.31 11.84
CA ASP A 56 -11.10 3.36 11.30
C ASP A 56 -9.73 4.03 11.09
N MET A 57 -8.71 3.46 11.69
CA MET A 57 -7.32 3.94 11.54
C MET A 57 -6.68 3.46 10.23
N PHE A 58 -7.26 2.47 9.56
CA PHE A 58 -6.72 1.87 8.36
C PHE A 58 -7.38 2.48 7.12
N ILE A 59 -6.68 3.44 6.52
CA ILE A 59 -7.12 4.12 5.30
C ILE A 59 -6.33 3.60 4.12
N PHE A 60 -7.04 3.29 3.04
CA PHE A 60 -6.44 2.90 1.77
C PHE A 60 -5.58 4.06 1.22
N PRO A 61 -4.27 3.87 1.02
CA PRO A 61 -3.39 4.91 0.51
C PRO A 61 -3.54 5.06 -1.01
N ASN A 62 -4.55 5.79 -1.45
CA ASN A 62 -4.87 6.03 -2.84
C ASN A 62 -4.96 7.53 -3.15
N GLU A 63 -4.59 7.93 -4.37
CA GLU A 63 -4.61 9.33 -4.83
C GLU A 63 -6.03 9.83 -5.11
N GLY A 64 -6.88 8.95 -5.69
CA GLY A 64 -8.20 9.31 -6.21
C GLY A 64 -9.34 9.19 -5.20
N PHE A 65 -9.20 8.40 -4.15
CA PHE A 65 -10.25 8.16 -3.17
C PHE A 65 -9.70 7.89 -1.77
N LYS A 66 -10.57 8.04 -0.76
CA LYS A 66 -10.26 7.70 0.64
C LYS A 66 -11.29 6.69 1.12
N TYR A 67 -10.87 5.44 1.23
CA TYR A 67 -11.63 4.33 1.79
C TYR A 67 -10.98 3.84 3.08
N SER A 68 -11.81 3.35 4.00
CA SER A 68 -11.36 2.54 5.11
C SER A 68 -11.19 1.08 4.69
N LEU A 69 -10.55 0.25 5.50
CA LEU A 69 -10.22 -1.13 5.18
C LEU A 69 -10.89 -2.10 6.17
N ALA A 70 -11.87 -2.86 5.72
CA ALA A 70 -12.47 -3.93 6.49
C ALA A 70 -11.65 -5.22 6.33
N ASP A 71 -11.07 -5.72 7.43
CA ASP A 71 -10.31 -6.97 7.48
C ASP A 71 -11.25 -8.14 7.85
N VAL A 72 -11.71 -8.88 6.86
CA VAL A 72 -12.54 -10.08 7.05
C VAL A 72 -11.65 -11.29 7.21
N ARG A 73 -11.56 -11.80 8.41
CA ARG A 73 -10.67 -12.93 8.74
C ARG A 73 -11.35 -14.27 8.53
N GLY A 74 -10.56 -15.24 8.07
CA GLY A 74 -10.96 -16.64 7.98
C GLY A 74 -10.88 -17.39 9.32
N ALA A 75 -11.31 -18.64 9.31
CA ALA A 75 -11.22 -19.53 10.47
C ALA A 75 -9.76 -19.93 10.83
N SER A 76 -8.85 -19.83 9.88
CA SER A 76 -7.41 -20.09 10.06
C SER A 76 -6.61 -18.86 9.59
N PRO A 77 -5.44 -18.61 10.15
CA PRO A 77 -4.58 -17.51 9.69
C PRO A 77 -4.25 -17.65 8.21
N SER A 78 -4.46 -16.59 7.47
CA SER A 78 -4.00 -16.44 6.08
C SER A 78 -2.52 -16.04 6.04
N VAL A 79 -1.91 -16.18 4.87
CA VAL A 79 -0.49 -15.83 4.70
C VAL A 79 -0.21 -14.35 4.97
N GLN A 80 -1.19 -13.47 4.78
CA GLN A 80 -1.13 -12.04 5.05
C GLN A 80 -1.45 -11.65 6.50
N ASP A 81 -1.86 -12.59 7.35
CA ASP A 81 -2.13 -12.30 8.74
C ASP A 81 -0.84 -12.22 9.55
N MET A 82 -0.86 -11.40 10.60
CA MET A 82 0.24 -11.35 11.55
C MET A 82 0.32 -12.69 12.30
N GLN A 83 1.47 -13.35 12.21
CA GLN A 83 1.76 -14.61 12.87
C GLN A 83 2.97 -14.44 13.82
N ASN A 84 3.16 -15.37 14.74
CA ASN A 84 4.27 -15.33 15.68
C ASN A 84 5.57 -15.85 15.03
N VAL A 85 6.12 -15.05 14.14
CA VAL A 85 7.39 -15.31 13.42
C VAL A 85 8.31 -14.09 13.53
N PRO A 86 9.61 -14.21 13.24
CA PRO A 86 10.48 -13.04 13.15
C PRO A 86 10.01 -12.08 12.07
N HIS A 87 9.85 -10.79 12.44
CA HIS A 87 9.36 -9.76 11.52
C HIS A 87 10.49 -8.90 10.95
N GLY A 88 10.35 -8.59 9.66
CA GLY A 88 11.17 -7.62 8.97
C GLY A 88 10.81 -6.17 9.32
N LYS A 89 11.40 -5.23 8.61
CA LYS A 89 11.18 -3.78 8.83
C LYS A 89 10.74 -3.11 7.55
N ILE A 90 9.79 -2.18 7.66
CA ILE A 90 9.46 -1.21 6.62
C ILE A 90 10.18 0.10 6.96
N SER A 91 10.92 0.64 6.00
CA SER A 91 11.63 1.92 6.12
C SER A 91 11.15 2.86 5.03
N TYR A 92 10.76 4.07 5.41
CA TYR A 92 10.53 5.17 4.46
C TYR A 92 11.88 5.73 4.03
N ARG A 93 12.11 5.80 2.72
CA ARG A 93 13.34 6.30 2.12
C ARG A 93 13.00 7.35 1.07
N TYR A 94 13.94 8.22 0.84
CA TYR A 94 13.83 9.26 -0.17
C TYR A 94 15.06 9.20 -1.07
N TYR A 95 14.87 9.38 -2.37
CA TYR A 95 15.92 9.55 -3.35
C TYR A 95 15.72 10.85 -4.10
N HIS A 96 16.78 11.46 -4.56
CA HIS A 96 16.69 12.67 -5.36
C HIS A 96 16.42 12.34 -6.82
N SER A 97 15.26 12.75 -7.34
CA SER A 97 14.94 12.64 -8.77
C SER A 97 15.62 13.76 -9.54
N LYS A 98 16.65 13.44 -10.30
CA LYS A 98 17.35 14.43 -11.15
C LYS A 98 16.44 14.97 -12.24
N GLY A 99 15.58 14.11 -12.80
CA GLY A 99 14.63 14.50 -13.84
C GLY A 99 13.56 15.47 -13.39
N LEU A 100 13.14 15.39 -12.11
CA LEU A 100 12.11 16.24 -11.52
C LEU A 100 12.69 17.36 -10.66
N GLY A 101 13.94 17.24 -10.18
CA GLY A 101 14.61 18.23 -9.35
C GLY A 101 14.16 18.27 -7.89
N PHE A 102 13.54 17.19 -7.38
CA PHE A 102 13.15 17.08 -5.97
C PHE A 102 13.20 15.64 -5.45
N ASP A 103 13.17 15.49 -4.11
CA ASP A 103 13.22 14.19 -3.47
C ASP A 103 11.88 13.48 -3.55
N ARG A 104 11.93 12.18 -3.86
CA ARG A 104 10.76 11.32 -4.01
C ARG A 104 10.77 10.16 -3.01
N PRO A 105 9.59 9.77 -2.50
CA PRO A 105 9.48 8.72 -1.51
C PRO A 105 9.49 7.31 -2.13
N MET A 106 9.94 6.37 -1.31
CA MET A 106 9.74 4.94 -1.50
C MET A 106 9.68 4.24 -0.15
N CYS A 107 9.07 3.05 -0.10
CA CYS A 107 9.19 2.15 1.03
C CYS A 107 10.12 0.99 0.72
N VAL A 108 10.89 0.58 1.70
CA VAL A 108 11.81 -0.56 1.59
C VAL A 108 11.54 -1.53 2.73
N TYR A 109 11.20 -2.76 2.38
CA TYR A 109 11.15 -3.87 3.32
C TYR A 109 12.51 -4.56 3.36
N THR A 110 13.00 -4.81 4.58
CA THR A 110 14.15 -5.67 4.85
C THR A 110 13.71 -6.83 5.73
N PRO A 111 14.12 -8.09 5.44
CA PRO A 111 13.68 -9.26 6.21
C PRO A 111 14.26 -9.26 7.63
N ALA A 112 13.64 -10.02 8.53
CA ALA A 112 14.09 -10.15 9.90
C ALA A 112 15.58 -10.52 9.98
N GLY A 113 16.32 -9.86 10.87
CA GLY A 113 17.76 -10.10 11.03
C GLY A 113 18.64 -9.59 9.88
N TYR A 114 18.14 -8.78 8.97
CA TYR A 114 18.97 -8.11 7.98
C TYR A 114 19.95 -7.15 8.66
N ASP A 115 21.22 -7.31 8.34
CA ASP A 115 22.31 -6.44 8.81
C ASP A 115 22.95 -5.75 7.59
N PRO A 116 22.83 -4.41 7.47
CA PRO A 116 23.43 -3.67 6.35
C PRO A 116 24.96 -3.70 6.35
N ALA A 117 25.60 -3.96 7.50
CA ALA A 117 27.05 -4.14 7.63
C ALA A 117 27.49 -5.62 7.48
N GLY A 118 26.54 -6.53 7.36
CA GLY A 118 26.77 -7.95 7.20
C GLY A 118 27.37 -8.32 5.84
N LYS A 119 27.72 -9.59 5.67
CA LYS A 119 28.27 -10.11 4.42
C LYS A 119 27.20 -10.73 3.49
N GLU A 120 25.99 -10.95 4.01
CA GLU A 120 24.91 -11.55 3.25
C GLU A 120 24.38 -10.56 2.21
N LYS A 121 24.47 -10.93 0.94
CA LYS A 121 23.80 -10.20 -0.14
C LYS A 121 22.41 -10.78 -0.37
N LEU A 122 21.43 -9.92 -0.54
CA LEU A 122 20.05 -10.31 -0.80
C LEU A 122 19.60 -9.92 -2.21
N PRO A 123 18.73 -10.71 -2.85
CA PRO A 123 18.05 -10.29 -4.06
C PRO A 123 17.08 -9.15 -3.76
N VAL A 124 16.77 -8.36 -4.78
CA VAL A 124 15.84 -7.23 -4.69
C VAL A 124 14.64 -7.47 -5.58
N LEU A 125 13.44 -7.28 -5.02
CA LEU A 125 12.19 -7.20 -5.76
C LEU A 125 11.74 -5.73 -5.81
N TYR A 126 11.60 -5.16 -7.00
CA TYR A 126 10.96 -3.86 -7.20
C TYR A 126 9.48 -4.07 -7.45
N LEU A 127 8.66 -3.68 -6.47
CA LEU A 127 7.22 -3.92 -6.45
C LEU A 127 6.47 -2.61 -6.70
N ILE A 128 5.98 -2.45 -7.92
CA ILE A 128 5.34 -1.23 -8.36
C ILE A 128 3.84 -1.30 -8.06
N HIS A 129 3.29 -0.22 -7.52
CA HIS A 129 1.87 -0.10 -7.20
C HIS A 129 0.98 0.06 -8.45
N GLY A 130 -0.34 -0.12 -8.26
CA GLY A 130 -1.34 0.06 -9.31
C GLY A 130 -1.62 1.54 -9.63
N MET A 131 -2.43 1.75 -10.67
CA MET A 131 -2.88 3.09 -11.05
C MET A 131 -3.63 3.76 -9.87
N THR A 132 -3.32 5.01 -9.58
CA THR A 132 -3.82 5.80 -8.44
C THR A 132 -3.42 5.31 -7.05
N ASP A 133 -2.71 4.21 -6.94
CA ASP A 133 -2.14 3.74 -5.68
C ASP A 133 -0.87 4.52 -5.30
N THR A 134 -0.28 4.18 -4.16
CA THR A 134 0.93 4.84 -3.68
C THR A 134 2.01 3.81 -3.29
N TYR A 135 3.21 4.29 -2.99
CA TYR A 135 4.32 3.48 -2.48
C TYR A 135 4.02 2.76 -1.14
N GLU A 136 2.89 3.07 -0.50
CA GLU A 136 2.46 2.43 0.74
C GLU A 136 1.46 1.28 0.53
N THR A 137 0.83 1.17 -0.64
CA THR A 137 -0.29 0.25 -0.88
C THR A 137 0.09 -1.21 -0.65
N TRP A 138 1.26 -1.62 -1.15
CA TRP A 138 1.68 -3.00 -1.04
C TRP A 138 1.90 -3.49 0.39
N PHE A 139 2.30 -2.63 1.32
CA PHE A 139 2.46 -3.07 2.71
C PHE A 139 1.26 -2.73 3.60
N LYS A 140 0.53 -1.64 3.36
CA LYS A 140 -0.64 -1.28 4.17
C LYS A 140 -1.88 -2.08 3.82
N VAL A 141 -2.09 -2.35 2.53
CA VAL A 141 -3.24 -3.12 2.03
C VAL A 141 -2.82 -4.54 1.67
N GLY A 142 -1.80 -4.69 0.82
CA GLY A 142 -1.31 -6.00 0.37
C GLY A 142 -0.55 -6.77 1.44
N ARG A 143 -0.15 -6.13 2.55
CA ARG A 143 0.59 -6.75 3.68
C ARG A 143 1.82 -7.56 3.26
N VAL A 144 2.50 -7.11 2.22
CA VAL A 144 3.66 -7.82 1.64
C VAL A 144 4.75 -8.14 2.65
N ASN A 145 4.94 -7.28 3.65
CA ASN A 145 5.87 -7.51 4.75
C ASN A 145 5.47 -8.74 5.59
N LEU A 146 4.19 -8.87 5.96
CA LEU A 146 3.69 -10.02 6.73
C LEU A 146 3.72 -11.30 5.90
N ILE A 147 3.32 -11.21 4.62
CA ILE A 147 3.41 -12.33 3.67
C ILE A 147 4.85 -12.84 3.60
N MET A 148 5.81 -11.94 3.43
CA MET A 148 7.22 -12.33 3.32
C MET A 148 7.76 -12.90 4.63
N ASP A 149 7.43 -12.29 5.77
CA ASP A 149 7.84 -12.81 7.08
C ASP A 149 7.35 -14.24 7.29
N ASN A 150 6.06 -14.49 7.00
CA ASN A 150 5.44 -15.81 7.14
C ASN A 150 6.04 -16.82 6.17
N LEU A 151 6.20 -16.47 4.90
CA LEU A 151 6.76 -17.37 3.88
C LEU A 151 8.23 -17.68 4.13
N ILE A 152 9.04 -16.71 4.58
CA ILE A 152 10.43 -16.92 4.94
C ILE A 152 10.53 -17.86 6.14
N ALA A 153 9.71 -17.65 7.18
CA ALA A 153 9.68 -18.51 8.36
C ALA A 153 9.27 -19.96 8.03
N GLN A 154 8.43 -20.16 7.03
CA GLN A 154 8.01 -21.48 6.54
C GLN A 154 9.02 -22.10 5.56
N GLY A 155 10.07 -21.38 5.17
CA GLY A 155 11.02 -21.86 4.15
C GLY A 155 10.46 -21.86 2.72
N LEU A 156 9.34 -21.18 2.47
CA LEU A 156 8.66 -21.12 1.18
C LEU A 156 9.11 -19.92 0.32
N ALA A 157 9.78 -18.94 0.92
CA ALA A 157 10.38 -17.83 0.21
C ALA A 157 11.84 -17.63 0.64
N LYS A 158 12.66 -17.16 -0.31
CA LYS A 158 14.02 -16.69 -0.01
C LYS A 158 13.95 -15.33 0.69
N ARG A 159 14.94 -15.06 1.54
CA ARG A 159 15.15 -13.72 2.09
C ARG A 159 15.43 -12.75 0.95
N MET A 160 14.73 -11.61 0.92
CA MET A 160 14.92 -10.58 -0.10
C MET A 160 14.60 -9.20 0.44
N ILE A 161 15.09 -8.17 -0.22
CA ILE A 161 14.68 -6.79 -0.03
C ILE A 161 13.55 -6.50 -1.00
N ILE A 162 12.50 -5.80 -0.56
CA ILE A 162 11.42 -5.34 -1.44
C ILE A 162 11.42 -3.82 -1.45
N VAL A 163 11.50 -3.25 -2.64
CA VAL A 163 11.50 -1.82 -2.87
C VAL A 163 10.18 -1.43 -3.51
N MET A 164 9.47 -0.53 -2.89
CA MET A 164 8.15 -0.03 -3.30
C MET A 164 8.27 1.47 -3.61
N PRO A 165 8.68 1.85 -4.83
CA PRO A 165 8.80 3.26 -5.21
C PRO A 165 7.44 3.86 -5.52
N TYR A 166 7.35 5.21 -5.45
CA TYR A 166 6.17 5.94 -5.91
C TYR A 166 6.27 6.19 -7.42
N ALA A 167 5.46 5.47 -8.20
CA ALA A 167 5.55 5.51 -9.65
C ALA A 167 4.93 6.76 -10.29
N ASN A 168 3.96 7.41 -9.61
CA ASN A 168 3.28 8.59 -10.15
C ASN A 168 3.87 9.90 -9.60
N PRO A 169 4.53 10.73 -10.41
CA PRO A 169 5.04 12.02 -9.95
C PRO A 169 3.99 13.15 -9.97
N ALA A 170 2.85 12.95 -10.62
CA ALA A 170 1.90 14.03 -10.88
C ALA A 170 1.35 14.72 -9.62
N PRO A 171 0.99 14.02 -8.52
CA PRO A 171 0.53 14.69 -7.31
C PRO A 171 1.60 15.58 -6.67
N GLU A 172 2.84 15.12 -6.62
CA GLU A 172 3.96 15.88 -6.05
C GLU A 172 4.31 17.10 -6.92
N MET A 173 4.27 16.94 -8.25
CA MET A 173 4.45 18.06 -9.19
C MET A 173 3.35 19.10 -9.01
N ALA A 174 2.10 18.69 -8.90
CA ALA A 174 0.96 19.59 -8.69
C ALA A 174 1.09 20.38 -7.38
N GLN A 175 1.48 19.74 -6.29
CA GLN A 175 1.74 20.38 -4.99
C GLN A 175 2.85 21.44 -5.07
N ARG A 176 3.80 21.29 -5.98
CA ARG A 176 4.93 22.21 -6.22
C ARG A 176 4.61 23.25 -7.29
N GLY A 177 3.40 23.28 -7.84
CA GLY A 177 3.00 24.18 -8.91
C GLY A 177 3.67 23.90 -10.26
N ILE A 178 4.28 22.73 -10.41
CA ILE A 178 4.90 22.31 -11.67
C ILE A 178 3.81 21.89 -12.64
N LYS A 179 3.59 22.72 -13.66
CA LYS A 179 2.63 22.45 -14.74
C LYS A 179 3.33 21.62 -15.83
N GLY A 180 2.89 20.43 -16.06
CA GLY A 180 3.32 19.59 -17.17
C GLY A 180 2.35 18.43 -17.31
N GLY A 181 1.92 18.13 -18.52
CA GLY A 181 1.18 16.92 -18.82
C GLY A 181 2.11 15.72 -18.68
N VAL A 182 2.33 15.27 -17.44
CA VAL A 182 2.94 13.97 -17.23
C VAL A 182 1.89 12.97 -17.66
N ASN A 183 2.15 12.28 -18.75
CA ASN A 183 1.41 11.07 -19.05
C ASN A 183 1.62 10.16 -17.84
N ILE A 184 0.57 9.92 -17.03
CA ILE A 184 0.61 9.07 -15.83
C ILE A 184 1.11 7.65 -16.17
N MET A 185 0.95 7.26 -17.42
CA MET A 185 1.48 6.04 -18.03
C MET A 185 2.82 6.30 -18.77
N GLY A 186 3.30 7.51 -18.79
CA GLY A 186 4.49 7.93 -19.51
C GLY A 186 5.74 7.79 -18.68
N THR A 187 6.03 6.79 -18.74
CA THR A 187 7.05 5.82 -18.66
C THR A 187 8.48 6.37 -18.65
N ASP A 188 8.80 7.46 -19.32
CA ASP A 188 10.19 7.87 -19.46
C ASP A 188 10.74 8.45 -18.15
N ILE A 189 9.99 9.26 -17.42
CA ILE A 189 10.45 9.82 -16.13
C ILE A 189 10.63 8.70 -15.12
N PHE A 190 9.59 7.88 -14.91
CA PHE A 190 9.66 6.81 -13.92
C PHE A 190 10.64 5.71 -14.31
N THR A 191 10.74 5.37 -15.60
CA THR A 191 11.74 4.42 -16.10
C THR A 191 13.15 4.94 -15.84
N ASN A 192 13.40 6.23 -16.11
CA ASN A 192 14.69 6.83 -15.82
C ASN A 192 14.97 6.85 -14.30
N GLU A 193 13.98 7.16 -13.47
CA GLU A 193 14.14 7.14 -12.02
C GLU A 193 14.50 5.74 -11.51
N ILE A 194 13.77 4.69 -11.95
CA ILE A 194 14.07 3.31 -11.55
C ILE A 194 15.50 2.93 -11.93
N LEU A 195 15.89 3.12 -13.19
CA LEU A 195 17.16 2.64 -13.71
C LEU A 195 18.36 3.45 -13.21
N ASN A 196 18.21 4.77 -13.11
CA ASN A 196 19.35 5.65 -12.90
C ASN A 196 19.43 6.24 -11.49
N GLU A 197 18.38 6.07 -10.65
CA GLU A 197 18.29 6.68 -9.33
C GLU A 197 17.90 5.68 -8.24
N VAL A 198 16.77 4.96 -8.40
CA VAL A 198 16.28 4.02 -7.37
C VAL A 198 17.21 2.80 -7.26
N ILE A 199 17.53 2.13 -8.37
CA ILE A 199 18.41 0.97 -8.36
C ILE A 199 19.79 1.34 -7.81
N PRO A 200 20.50 2.38 -8.31
CA PRO A 200 21.78 2.80 -7.73
C PRO A 200 21.70 3.21 -6.26
N PHE A 201 20.58 3.82 -5.83
CA PHE A 201 20.37 4.14 -4.43
C PHE A 201 20.31 2.87 -3.57
N ILE A 202 19.56 1.87 -4.00
CA ILE A 202 19.42 0.59 -3.28
C ILE A 202 20.77 -0.12 -3.22
N GLU A 203 21.48 -0.23 -4.33
CA GLU A 203 22.81 -0.86 -4.40
C GLU A 203 23.86 -0.16 -3.53
N SER A 204 23.74 1.15 -3.34
CA SER A 204 24.66 1.93 -2.51
C SER A 204 24.33 1.88 -1.01
N ASN A 205 23.08 1.57 -0.63
CA ASN A 205 22.62 1.65 0.76
C ASN A 205 22.30 0.30 1.38
N TYR A 206 22.22 -0.74 0.58
CA TYR A 206 21.86 -2.10 1.02
C TYR A 206 22.83 -3.12 0.46
N ASN A 207 23.05 -4.18 1.20
CA ASN A 207 23.90 -5.28 0.76
C ASN A 207 23.10 -6.22 -0.14
N VAL A 208 23.14 -5.99 -1.44
CA VAL A 208 22.32 -6.66 -2.46
C VAL A 208 23.16 -7.21 -3.61
N TYR A 209 22.59 -8.16 -4.34
CA TYR A 209 23.15 -8.57 -5.64
C TYR A 209 22.90 -7.46 -6.66
N THR A 210 23.90 -7.20 -7.51
CA THR A 210 23.86 -6.16 -8.55
C THR A 210 23.69 -6.72 -9.95
N ASP A 211 23.71 -8.05 -10.10
CA ASP A 211 23.51 -8.77 -11.33
C ASP A 211 22.18 -9.55 -11.33
N ALA A 212 21.51 -9.62 -12.47
CA ALA A 212 20.17 -10.17 -12.62
C ALA A 212 20.10 -11.71 -12.50
N PHE A 213 21.22 -12.42 -12.29
CA PHE A 213 21.30 -13.88 -12.39
C PHE A 213 21.82 -14.59 -11.14
N ASN A 214 21.90 -13.92 -10.01
CA ASN A 214 22.33 -14.51 -8.72
C ASN A 214 21.21 -14.67 -7.72
#